data_ddd88fc89ddf6885a0c3715a2df31fe5
#
_entry.id   ddd88fc89ddf6885a0c3715a2df31fe5
#
_cell.length_a   1.000
_cell.length_b   1.000
_cell.length_c   1.000
_cell.angle_alpha   90.00
_cell.angle_beta   90.00
_cell.angle_gamma   90.00
#
_symmetry.space_group_name_H-M   'P 1'
#
loop_
_entity.id
_entity.type
_entity.pdbx_description
1 polymer ?
#
loop_
_entity_poly.entity_id
_entity_poly.type
_entity_poly.pdbx_seq_one_letter_code
_entity_poly.pdbx_strand_id
1 'polypeptide(L)'
;RLKEYPFQKGDNLHENLRRIIRDILPEYEAYPYKIVGITIGIYGVVQQNQILFTPYYPLPDFNLAKLLESEFHIPVFVENESNLSVLGESAFHHYDQNMVLLNIHDGIGMGIMINGHLYRGQDGYAGEIGHTILFPDGKPCPCGNHGCLEQYASEKAILEEYARLTHQEQVTIDAFVRDYQNQVPEALEMMELFSKYISI
;
A
#
# COMPACT_ATOMS: atom_id res chain seq x y z
N ARG A 1 6.41 13.18 -12.98
CA ARG A 1 5.13 13.91 -12.91
C ARG A 1 4.09 13.03 -12.26
N LEU A 2 3.49 13.48 -11.14
CA LEU A 2 2.38 12.79 -10.49
C LEU A 2 1.07 13.11 -11.22
N LYS A 3 0.24 12.08 -11.46
CA LYS A 3 -1.14 12.19 -11.93
C LYS A 3 -2.03 11.32 -11.06
N GLU A 4 -3.18 11.82 -10.71
CA GLU A 4 -4.18 11.11 -9.94
C GLU A 4 -5.33 10.66 -10.84
N TYR A 5 -5.69 9.39 -10.72
CA TYR A 5 -6.81 8.79 -11.42
C TYR A 5 -7.74 8.16 -10.38
N PRO A 6 -8.93 8.72 -10.15
CA PRO A 6 -9.84 8.18 -9.14
C PRO A 6 -10.36 6.80 -9.55
N PHE A 7 -10.27 5.86 -8.63
CA PHE A 7 -10.89 4.55 -8.71
C PHE A 7 -12.11 4.51 -7.79
N GLN A 8 -13.20 3.88 -8.24
CA GLN A 8 -14.39 3.66 -7.43
C GLN A 8 -14.51 2.19 -7.04
N LYS A 9 -15.14 1.94 -5.90
CA LYS A 9 -15.40 0.56 -5.45
C LYS A 9 -16.29 -0.15 -6.49
N GLY A 10 -15.81 -1.29 -7.00
CA GLY A 10 -16.48 -2.05 -8.05
C GLY A 10 -16.00 -1.77 -9.46
N ASP A 11 -15.11 -0.81 -9.64
CA ASP A 11 -14.46 -0.58 -10.93
C ASP A 11 -13.69 -1.82 -11.39
N ASN A 12 -13.71 -2.02 -12.70
CA ASN A 12 -12.90 -3.06 -13.32
C ASN A 12 -11.44 -2.61 -13.37
N LEU A 13 -10.58 -3.23 -12.54
CA LEU A 13 -9.18 -2.87 -12.40
C LEU A 13 -8.44 -2.87 -13.75
N HIS A 14 -8.60 -3.92 -14.57
CA HIS A 14 -7.84 -4.02 -15.82
C HIS A 14 -8.29 -2.99 -16.85
N GLU A 15 -9.58 -2.69 -16.96
CA GLU A 15 -10.08 -1.67 -17.89
C GLU A 15 -9.61 -0.26 -17.49
N ASN A 16 -9.60 0.04 -16.20
CA ASN A 16 -9.08 1.31 -15.71
C ASN A 16 -7.59 1.45 -15.97
N LEU A 17 -6.79 0.41 -15.70
CA LEU A 17 -5.37 0.43 -16.01
C LEU A 17 -5.10 0.60 -17.50
N ARG A 18 -5.83 -0.11 -18.36
CA ARG A 18 -5.74 0.05 -19.83
C ARG A 18 -6.01 1.49 -20.26
N ARG A 19 -7.07 2.10 -19.70
CA ARG A 19 -7.41 3.51 -19.98
C ARG A 19 -6.29 4.44 -19.54
N ILE A 20 -5.76 4.27 -18.33
CA ILE A 20 -4.67 5.09 -17.78
C ILE A 20 -3.41 4.96 -18.64
N ILE A 21 -3.02 3.73 -19.01
CA ILE A 21 -1.84 3.49 -19.84
C ILE A 21 -2.01 4.17 -21.21
N ARG A 22 -3.17 4.00 -21.86
CA ARG A 22 -3.45 4.66 -23.15
C ARG A 22 -3.39 6.18 -23.07
N ASP A 23 -3.81 6.75 -21.94
CA ASP A 23 -3.78 8.20 -21.68
C ASP A 23 -2.34 8.73 -21.52
N ILE A 24 -1.47 7.91 -20.91
CA ILE A 24 -0.09 8.29 -20.59
C ILE A 24 0.86 8.09 -21.76
N LEU A 25 0.73 7.00 -22.51
CA LEU A 25 1.67 6.63 -23.58
C LEU A 25 1.99 7.75 -24.56
N PRO A 26 1.01 8.53 -25.10
CA PRO A 26 1.27 9.59 -26.06
C PRO A 26 2.18 10.69 -25.54
N GLU A 27 2.20 10.94 -24.22
CA GLU A 27 3.02 12.00 -23.61
C GLU A 27 4.53 11.70 -23.71
N TYR A 28 4.87 10.43 -23.87
CA TYR A 28 6.26 9.95 -23.90
C TYR A 28 6.75 9.54 -25.30
N GLU A 29 5.90 9.63 -26.32
CA GLU A 29 6.25 9.28 -27.72
C GLU A 29 7.45 10.07 -28.26
N ALA A 30 7.61 11.32 -27.85
CA ALA A 30 8.70 12.19 -28.30
C ALA A 30 10.04 11.94 -27.58
N TYR A 31 10.05 11.15 -26.52
CA TYR A 31 11.28 10.84 -25.77
C TYR A 31 12.07 9.73 -26.44
N PRO A 32 13.44 9.78 -26.44
CA PRO A 32 14.28 8.82 -27.16
C PRO A 32 14.04 7.36 -26.79
N TYR A 33 13.76 7.08 -25.52
CA TYR A 33 13.54 5.72 -25.02
C TYR A 33 12.07 5.38 -24.81
N LYS A 34 11.16 6.35 -25.00
CA LYS A 34 9.72 6.18 -24.70
C LYS A 34 9.49 5.61 -23.30
N ILE A 35 8.41 4.85 -23.09
CA ILE A 35 8.17 4.08 -21.86
C ILE A 35 8.80 2.70 -22.02
N VAL A 36 9.78 2.39 -21.19
CA VAL A 36 10.56 1.14 -21.26
C VAL A 36 10.00 0.02 -20.37
N GLY A 37 9.11 0.34 -19.46
CA GLY A 37 8.47 -0.61 -18.56
C GLY A 37 7.35 0.06 -17.75
N ILE A 38 6.43 -0.74 -17.26
CA ILE A 38 5.31 -0.33 -16.39
C ILE A 38 5.41 -1.15 -15.12
N THR A 39 5.39 -0.47 -13.98
CA THR A 39 5.29 -1.14 -12.69
C THR A 39 3.97 -0.76 -12.02
N ILE A 40 3.25 -1.75 -11.52
CA ILE A 40 1.96 -1.60 -10.85
C ILE A 40 2.13 -2.05 -9.42
N GLY A 41 2.05 -1.10 -8.48
CA GLY A 41 1.95 -1.38 -7.05
C GLY A 41 0.51 -1.71 -6.68
N ILE A 42 0.30 -2.76 -5.89
CA ILE A 42 -1.02 -3.17 -5.45
C ILE A 42 -1.03 -3.51 -3.95
N TYR A 43 -2.09 -3.15 -3.27
CA TYR A 43 -2.36 -3.64 -1.92
C TYR A 43 -2.82 -5.10 -2.02
N GLY A 44 -1.99 -6.03 -1.53
CA GLY A 44 -2.28 -7.45 -1.56
C GLY A 44 -1.05 -8.32 -1.80
N VAL A 45 -1.29 -9.61 -1.95
CA VAL A 45 -0.23 -10.61 -2.12
C VAL A 45 0.08 -10.82 -3.59
N VAL A 46 1.36 -10.68 -3.94
CA VAL A 46 1.88 -10.85 -5.30
C VAL A 46 2.98 -11.89 -5.31
N GLN A 47 2.92 -12.83 -6.23
CA GLN A 47 3.95 -13.84 -6.46
C GLN A 47 4.17 -14.04 -7.96
N GLN A 48 5.43 -14.11 -8.37
CA GLN A 48 5.81 -14.39 -9.76
C GLN A 48 5.08 -13.50 -10.79
N ASN A 49 4.99 -12.20 -10.49
CA ASN A 49 4.33 -11.20 -11.36
C ASN A 49 2.82 -11.46 -11.54
N GLN A 50 2.18 -12.09 -10.55
CA GLN A 50 0.76 -12.37 -10.53
C GLN A 50 0.15 -11.98 -9.17
N ILE A 51 -0.99 -11.31 -9.21
CA ILE A 51 -1.76 -10.97 -8.01
C ILE A 51 -2.46 -12.25 -7.53
N LEU A 52 -2.14 -12.70 -6.32
CA LEU A 52 -2.79 -13.85 -5.69
C LEU A 52 -4.01 -13.44 -4.86
N PHE A 53 -3.93 -12.28 -4.24
CA PHE A 53 -4.99 -11.74 -3.39
C PHE A 53 -4.93 -10.21 -3.35
N THR A 54 -6.09 -9.57 -3.35
CA THR A 54 -6.28 -8.16 -2.98
C THR A 54 -7.66 -7.99 -2.34
N PRO A 55 -7.76 -7.24 -1.22
CA PRO A 55 -9.04 -7.02 -0.55
C PRO A 55 -9.93 -5.98 -1.24
N TYR A 56 -9.39 -5.21 -2.18
CA TYR A 56 -10.06 -4.02 -2.73
C TYR A 56 -10.70 -4.24 -4.09
N TYR A 57 -10.21 -5.21 -4.88
CA TYR A 57 -10.69 -5.45 -6.25
C TYR A 57 -10.95 -6.92 -6.50
N PRO A 58 -12.01 -7.26 -7.23
CA PRO A 58 -12.17 -8.63 -7.70
C PRO A 58 -11.02 -8.97 -8.64
N LEU A 59 -10.36 -10.11 -8.37
CA LEU A 59 -9.29 -10.58 -9.24
C LEU A 59 -9.87 -11.11 -10.55
N PRO A 60 -9.27 -10.75 -11.68
CA PRO A 60 -9.64 -11.36 -12.96
C PRO A 60 -9.14 -12.82 -13.03
N ASP A 61 -9.83 -13.65 -13.82
CA ASP A 61 -9.43 -15.04 -14.08
C ASP A 61 -8.19 -15.16 -14.99
N PHE A 62 -7.43 -14.07 -15.17
CA PHE A 62 -6.25 -14.01 -16.04
C PHE A 62 -5.11 -13.25 -15.38
N ASN A 63 -3.88 -13.47 -15.85
CA ASN A 63 -2.71 -12.73 -15.39
C ASN A 63 -2.72 -11.31 -15.96
N LEU A 64 -2.93 -10.31 -15.10
CA LEU A 64 -3.04 -8.90 -15.45
C LEU A 64 -1.77 -8.38 -16.15
N ALA A 65 -0.58 -8.72 -15.63
CA ALA A 65 0.68 -8.26 -16.22
C ALA A 65 0.82 -8.76 -17.67
N LYS A 66 0.59 -10.05 -17.89
CA LYS A 66 0.67 -10.64 -19.25
C LYS A 66 -0.34 -10.05 -20.22
N LEU A 67 -1.56 -9.76 -19.75
CA LEU A 67 -2.58 -9.10 -20.57
C LEU A 67 -2.09 -7.72 -21.03
N LEU A 68 -1.61 -6.90 -20.10
CA LEU A 68 -1.14 -5.55 -20.41
C LEU A 68 0.13 -5.57 -21.28
N GLU A 69 1.07 -6.49 -21.02
CA GLU A 69 2.25 -6.68 -21.87
C GLU A 69 1.86 -7.04 -23.32
N SER A 70 0.90 -7.95 -23.50
CA SER A 70 0.45 -8.37 -24.81
C SER A 70 -0.23 -7.26 -25.60
N GLU A 71 -0.92 -6.35 -24.93
CA GLU A 71 -1.63 -5.23 -25.53
C GLU A 71 -0.70 -4.06 -25.88
N PHE A 72 0.16 -3.68 -24.94
CA PHE A 72 0.98 -2.47 -25.09
C PHE A 72 2.40 -2.74 -25.60
N HIS A 73 2.82 -3.99 -25.65
CA HIS A 73 4.18 -4.40 -26.05
C HIS A 73 5.29 -3.73 -25.21
N ILE A 74 4.98 -3.50 -23.93
CA ILE A 74 5.88 -2.91 -22.93
C ILE A 74 5.94 -3.89 -21.75
N PRO A 75 7.13 -4.20 -21.19
CA PRO A 75 7.23 -5.03 -19.99
C PRO A 75 6.38 -4.50 -18.84
N VAL A 76 5.59 -5.38 -18.20
CA VAL A 76 4.72 -5.03 -17.08
C VAL A 76 5.08 -5.86 -15.86
N PHE A 77 5.30 -5.17 -14.73
CA PHE A 77 5.61 -5.76 -13.45
C PHE A 77 4.53 -5.40 -12.45
N VAL A 78 4.07 -6.40 -11.71
CA VAL A 78 3.13 -6.21 -10.59
C VAL A 78 3.84 -6.63 -9.32
N GLU A 79 3.77 -5.81 -8.29
CA GLU A 79 4.37 -6.09 -6.98
C GLU A 79 3.51 -5.50 -5.86
N ASN A 80 3.66 -6.05 -4.66
CA ASN A 80 3.08 -5.46 -3.44
C ASN A 80 3.67 -4.05 -3.22
N GLU A 81 2.84 -3.09 -2.75
CA GLU A 81 3.25 -1.68 -2.63
C GLU A 81 4.36 -1.48 -1.59
N SER A 82 4.35 -2.22 -0.49
CA SER A 82 5.41 -2.13 0.52
C SER A 82 6.73 -2.73 0.04
N ASN A 83 6.65 -3.77 -0.79
CA ASN A 83 7.82 -4.31 -1.49
C ASN A 83 8.41 -3.29 -2.48
N LEU A 84 7.56 -2.57 -3.22
CA LEU A 84 8.04 -1.49 -4.11
C LEU A 84 8.68 -0.36 -3.31
N SER A 85 8.11 0.01 -2.17
CA SER A 85 8.64 1.06 -1.31
C SER A 85 10.05 0.71 -0.80
N VAL A 86 10.26 -0.51 -0.29
CA VAL A 86 11.58 -0.92 0.19
C VAL A 86 12.61 -1.03 -0.96
N LEU A 87 12.18 -1.45 -2.15
CA LEU A 87 13.04 -1.45 -3.34
C LEU A 87 13.44 -0.02 -3.75
N GLY A 88 12.48 0.93 -3.70
CA GLY A 88 12.72 2.33 -3.98
C GLY A 88 13.72 2.94 -3.00
N GLU A 89 13.52 2.75 -1.71
CA GLU A 89 14.44 3.22 -0.68
C GLU A 89 15.86 2.66 -0.86
N SER A 90 15.97 1.36 -1.11
CA SER A 90 17.25 0.70 -1.37
C SER A 90 17.95 1.26 -2.61
N ALA A 91 17.20 1.52 -3.69
CA ALA A 91 17.76 2.00 -4.96
C ALA A 91 18.21 3.46 -4.92
N PHE A 92 17.44 4.34 -4.25
CA PHE A 92 17.68 5.79 -4.28
C PHE A 92 18.56 6.30 -3.13
N HIS A 93 18.59 5.61 -1.99
CA HIS A 93 19.31 6.08 -0.81
C HIS A 93 20.57 5.27 -0.46
N HIS A 94 20.87 4.21 -1.23
CA HIS A 94 22.07 3.37 -1.03
C HIS A 94 22.19 2.81 0.39
N TYR A 95 21.08 2.40 0.98
CA TYR A 95 21.09 1.76 2.28
C TYR A 95 21.74 0.38 2.29
N ASP A 96 22.03 -0.12 3.48
CA ASP A 96 22.61 -1.44 3.69
C ASP A 96 21.82 -2.55 3.00
N GLN A 97 22.52 -3.67 2.75
CA GLN A 97 21.94 -4.84 2.09
C GLN A 97 20.78 -5.49 2.87
N ASN A 98 20.65 -5.14 4.15
CA ASN A 98 19.58 -5.64 5.02
C ASN A 98 18.77 -4.47 5.54
N MET A 99 17.48 -4.43 5.18
CA MET A 99 16.59 -3.33 5.51
C MET A 99 15.17 -3.84 5.68
N VAL A 100 14.46 -3.24 6.63
CA VAL A 100 13.01 -3.36 6.78
C VAL A 100 12.41 -1.96 6.66
N LEU A 101 11.38 -1.84 5.83
CA LEU A 101 10.62 -0.60 5.67
C LEU A 101 9.18 -0.86 6.08
N LEU A 102 8.69 -0.09 7.03
CA LEU A 102 7.31 -0.14 7.50
C LEU A 102 6.51 0.99 6.85
N ASN A 103 5.50 0.62 6.08
CA ASN A 103 4.53 1.54 5.49
C ASN A 103 3.28 1.63 6.35
N ILE A 104 2.94 2.84 6.80
CA ILE A 104 1.74 3.10 7.59
C ILE A 104 0.91 4.15 6.88
N HIS A 105 -0.18 3.72 6.24
CA HIS A 105 -1.14 4.54 5.52
C HIS A 105 -2.56 4.04 5.80
N ASP A 106 -3.36 3.79 4.76
CA ASP A 106 -4.70 3.17 4.91
C ASP A 106 -4.64 1.78 5.55
N GLY A 107 -3.53 1.07 5.36
CA GLY A 107 -3.17 -0.18 6.01
C GLY A 107 -1.77 -0.12 6.61
N ILE A 108 -1.26 -1.26 7.05
CA ILE A 108 0.13 -1.44 7.53
C ILE A 108 0.76 -2.57 6.73
N GLY A 109 1.81 -2.25 5.99
CA GLY A 109 2.62 -3.21 5.24
C GLY A 109 4.10 -3.08 5.58
N MET A 110 4.87 -4.10 5.25
CA MET A 110 6.31 -4.13 5.51
C MET A 110 7.06 -4.70 4.31
N GLY A 111 8.01 -3.96 3.79
CA GLY A 111 8.97 -4.46 2.80
C GLY A 111 10.26 -4.91 3.48
N ILE A 112 10.83 -6.02 3.04
CA ILE A 112 12.02 -6.63 3.64
C ILE A 112 13.09 -6.87 2.58
N MET A 113 14.29 -6.34 2.80
CA MET A 113 15.48 -6.64 2.01
C MET A 113 16.46 -7.45 2.85
N ILE A 114 16.99 -8.54 2.29
CA ILE A 114 18.02 -9.39 2.90
C ILE A 114 19.14 -9.62 1.87
N ASN A 115 20.37 -9.28 2.24
CA ASN A 115 21.55 -9.39 1.37
C ASN A 115 21.35 -8.71 0.00
N GLY A 116 20.69 -7.54 -0.02
CA GLY A 116 20.42 -6.78 -1.23
C GLY A 116 19.30 -7.35 -2.11
N HIS A 117 18.57 -8.35 -1.62
CA HIS A 117 17.44 -8.96 -2.34
C HIS A 117 16.13 -8.78 -1.57
N LEU A 118 15.06 -8.53 -2.32
CA LEU A 118 13.71 -8.48 -1.75
C LEU A 118 13.32 -9.86 -1.22
N TYR A 119 12.96 -9.92 0.06
CA TYR A 119 12.51 -11.13 0.72
C TYR A 119 10.98 -11.20 0.71
N ARG A 120 10.44 -12.10 -0.09
CA ARG A 120 9.00 -12.32 -0.24
C ARG A 120 8.46 -13.45 0.63
N GLY A 121 9.33 -14.21 1.30
CA GLY A 121 8.94 -15.42 2.00
C GLY A 121 8.45 -16.51 1.07
N GLN A 122 7.83 -17.53 1.64
CA GLN A 122 7.08 -18.51 0.88
C GLN A 122 5.74 -17.89 0.44
N ASP A 123 5.36 -18.09 -0.80
CA ASP A 123 4.08 -17.65 -1.37
C ASP A 123 3.76 -16.14 -1.33
N GLY A 124 4.79 -15.29 -1.10
CA GLY A 124 4.66 -13.83 -1.17
C GLY A 124 4.08 -13.16 0.08
N TYR A 125 3.96 -13.87 1.21
CA TYR A 125 3.35 -13.36 2.45
C TYR A 125 4.34 -12.70 3.42
N ALA A 126 5.62 -12.58 3.08
CA ALA A 126 6.53 -11.85 3.95
C ALA A 126 6.12 -10.37 4.02
N GLY A 127 6.13 -9.82 5.23
CA GLY A 127 5.80 -8.40 5.42
C GLY A 127 4.34 -8.09 5.70
N GLU A 128 3.46 -9.08 5.76
CA GLU A 128 2.03 -8.91 6.08
C GLU A 128 1.79 -8.64 7.59
N ILE A 129 2.63 -7.78 8.19
CA ILE A 129 2.61 -7.47 9.64
C ILE A 129 1.31 -6.78 10.06
N GLY A 130 0.69 -6.00 9.18
CA GLY A 130 -0.59 -5.34 9.44
C GLY A 130 -1.72 -6.32 9.77
N HIS A 131 -1.60 -7.57 9.33
CA HIS A 131 -2.57 -8.64 9.59
C HIS A 131 -2.23 -9.50 10.81
N THR A 132 -1.20 -9.15 11.57
CA THR A 132 -0.96 -9.75 12.91
C THR A 132 -2.15 -9.44 13.81
N ILE A 133 -2.70 -10.46 14.47
CA ILE A 133 -3.86 -10.30 15.35
C ILE A 133 -3.41 -9.63 16.64
N LEU A 134 -3.80 -8.38 16.83
CA LEU A 134 -3.56 -7.61 18.04
C LEU A 134 -4.62 -7.91 19.11
N PHE A 135 -5.88 -7.98 18.70
CA PHE A 135 -7.00 -8.28 19.57
C PHE A 135 -7.83 -9.43 18.99
N PRO A 136 -7.74 -10.65 19.52
CA PRO A 136 -8.65 -11.72 19.14
C PRO A 136 -10.12 -11.26 19.26
N ASP A 137 -10.94 -11.59 18.27
CA ASP A 137 -12.35 -11.17 18.16
C ASP A 137 -12.59 -9.64 18.09
N GLY A 138 -11.53 -8.87 17.75
CA GLY A 138 -11.61 -7.41 17.61
C GLY A 138 -12.29 -6.93 16.32
N LYS A 139 -11.92 -5.74 15.85
CA LYS A 139 -12.49 -5.13 14.63
C LYS A 139 -12.35 -6.06 13.43
N PRO A 140 -13.38 -6.16 12.54
CA PRO A 140 -13.27 -6.96 11.33
C PRO A 140 -12.20 -6.35 10.40
N CYS A 141 -11.46 -7.21 9.70
CA CYS A 141 -10.44 -6.82 8.74
C CYS A 141 -10.82 -7.27 7.32
N PRO A 142 -10.54 -6.47 6.28
CA PRO A 142 -10.79 -6.85 4.89
C PRO A 142 -10.11 -8.15 4.45
N CYS A 143 -9.05 -8.60 5.14
CA CYS A 143 -8.41 -9.89 4.87
C CYS A 143 -9.25 -11.11 5.30
N GLY A 144 -10.38 -10.90 5.96
CA GLY A 144 -11.27 -11.94 6.49
C GLY A 144 -11.05 -12.30 7.95
N ASN A 145 -9.98 -11.82 8.59
CA ASN A 145 -9.71 -11.99 10.02
C ASN A 145 -10.39 -10.88 10.87
N HIS A 146 -10.24 -11.01 12.19
CA HIS A 146 -10.64 -10.00 13.17
C HIS A 146 -9.43 -9.59 14.00
N GLY A 147 -9.39 -8.32 14.41
CA GLY A 147 -8.40 -7.79 15.32
C GLY A 147 -7.00 -7.56 14.76
N CYS A 148 -6.86 -7.48 13.46
CA CYS A 148 -5.58 -7.18 12.81
C CYS A 148 -5.01 -5.82 13.25
N LEU A 149 -3.70 -5.72 13.39
CA LEU A 149 -2.98 -4.53 13.83
C LEU A 149 -3.37 -3.27 13.03
N GLU A 150 -3.50 -3.38 11.71
CA GLU A 150 -3.86 -2.25 10.84
C GLU A 150 -5.21 -1.62 11.18
N GLN A 151 -6.15 -2.39 11.76
CA GLN A 151 -7.46 -1.88 12.16
C GLN A 151 -7.41 -0.97 13.40
N TYR A 152 -6.23 -0.83 14.01
CA TYR A 152 -5.99 -0.06 15.25
C TYR A 152 -4.84 0.94 15.12
N ALA A 153 -3.86 0.67 14.27
CA ALA A 153 -2.62 1.43 14.18
C ALA A 153 -2.29 1.92 12.75
N SER A 154 -3.16 1.73 11.75
CA SER A 154 -3.00 2.43 10.47
C SER A 154 -3.33 3.92 10.62
N GLU A 155 -2.83 4.77 9.73
CA GLU A 155 -3.19 6.18 9.67
C GLU A 155 -4.71 6.35 9.62
N LYS A 156 -5.37 5.60 8.75
CA LYS A 156 -6.82 5.58 8.64
C LYS A 156 -7.49 5.27 9.97
N ALA A 157 -7.07 4.20 10.65
CA ALA A 157 -7.66 3.78 11.92
C ALA A 157 -7.49 4.84 13.02
N ILE A 158 -6.33 5.50 13.06
CA ILE A 158 -6.03 6.59 13.99
C ILE A 158 -6.91 7.81 13.71
N LEU A 159 -7.02 8.21 12.44
CA LEU A 159 -7.82 9.37 12.07
C LEU A 159 -9.32 9.15 12.27
N GLU A 160 -9.83 7.96 11.99
CA GLU A 160 -11.24 7.58 12.27
C GLU A 160 -11.54 7.64 13.77
N GLU A 161 -10.65 7.11 14.61
CA GLU A 161 -10.84 7.13 16.06
C GLU A 161 -10.69 8.54 16.63
N TYR A 162 -9.73 9.33 16.14
CA TYR A 162 -9.57 10.73 16.51
C TYR A 162 -10.81 11.58 16.13
N ALA A 163 -11.35 11.39 14.95
CA ALA A 163 -12.59 12.02 14.51
C ALA A 163 -13.76 11.68 15.45
N ARG A 164 -13.85 10.40 15.87
CA ARG A 164 -14.87 9.95 16.84
C ARG A 164 -14.73 10.64 18.21
N LEU A 165 -13.50 10.73 18.73
CA LEU A 165 -13.22 11.36 20.03
C LEU A 165 -13.51 12.86 20.01
N THR A 166 -13.20 13.52 18.91
CA THR A 166 -13.38 14.97 18.74
C THR A 166 -14.75 15.36 18.17
N HIS A 167 -15.64 14.39 17.95
CA HIS A 167 -16.97 14.59 17.36
C HIS A 167 -16.95 15.29 15.99
N GLN A 168 -15.91 15.02 15.17
CA GLN A 168 -15.78 15.50 13.81
C GLN A 168 -16.22 14.41 12.82
N GLU A 169 -16.72 14.79 11.65
CA GLU A 169 -17.10 13.82 10.62
C GLU A 169 -15.87 13.19 9.95
N GLN A 170 -14.85 14.00 9.70
CA GLN A 170 -13.57 13.57 9.10
C GLN A 170 -12.44 14.44 9.62
N VAL A 171 -11.26 13.85 9.74
CA VAL A 171 -10.02 14.56 10.11
C VAL A 171 -8.94 14.18 9.09
N THR A 172 -8.17 15.17 8.65
CA THR A 172 -6.98 14.94 7.81
C THR A 172 -5.74 14.73 8.68
N ILE A 173 -4.74 14.05 8.12
CA ILE A 173 -3.46 13.86 8.81
C ILE A 173 -2.81 15.20 9.19
N ASP A 174 -2.88 16.22 8.33
CA ASP A 174 -2.33 17.54 8.63
C ASP A 174 -3.05 18.22 9.82
N ALA A 175 -4.37 18.03 9.92
CA ALA A 175 -5.14 18.53 11.05
C ALA A 175 -4.74 17.82 12.34
N PHE A 176 -4.66 16.50 12.31
CA PHE A 176 -4.24 15.70 13.45
C PHE A 176 -2.81 16.06 13.93
N VAL A 177 -1.85 16.17 13.00
CA VAL A 177 -0.46 16.55 13.31
C VAL A 177 -0.41 17.95 13.95
N ARG A 178 -1.16 18.91 13.42
CA ARG A 178 -1.26 20.27 14.01
C ARG A 178 -1.83 20.22 15.42
N ASP A 179 -2.88 19.44 15.66
CA ASP A 179 -3.50 19.33 16.97
C ASP A 179 -2.56 18.64 17.97
N TYR A 180 -1.83 17.63 17.53
CA TYR A 180 -0.76 16.99 18.32
C TYR A 180 0.34 18.00 18.70
N GLN A 181 0.82 18.81 17.74
CA GLN A 181 1.81 19.87 18.01
C GLN A 181 1.30 20.94 18.97
N ASN A 182 0.00 21.22 18.94
CA ASN A 182 -0.67 22.15 19.86
C ASN A 182 -1.05 21.49 21.21
N GLN A 183 -0.60 20.27 21.46
CA GLN A 183 -0.83 19.53 22.71
C GLN A 183 -2.32 19.32 23.02
N VAL A 184 -3.16 19.14 22.02
CA VAL A 184 -4.57 18.79 22.21
C VAL A 184 -4.65 17.41 22.89
N PRO A 185 -5.37 17.29 24.03
CA PRO A 185 -5.36 16.07 24.85
C PRO A 185 -5.74 14.80 24.07
N GLU A 186 -6.76 14.87 23.22
CA GLU A 186 -7.24 13.76 22.41
C GLU A 186 -6.19 13.31 21.37
N ALA A 187 -5.43 14.26 20.81
CA ALA A 187 -4.36 13.94 19.86
C ALA A 187 -3.16 13.28 20.56
N LEU A 188 -2.84 13.72 21.79
CA LEU A 188 -1.80 13.09 22.61
C LEU A 188 -2.19 11.65 22.98
N GLU A 189 -3.45 11.44 23.42
CA GLU A 189 -3.99 10.12 23.75
C GLU A 189 -3.89 9.17 22.53
N MET A 190 -4.27 9.63 21.35
CA MET A 190 -4.18 8.84 20.13
C MET A 190 -2.75 8.47 19.75
N MET A 191 -1.80 9.38 19.92
CA MET A 191 -0.37 9.09 19.68
C MET A 191 0.21 8.09 20.70
N GLU A 192 -0.25 8.15 21.93
CA GLU A 192 0.12 7.17 22.97
C GLU A 192 -0.40 5.77 22.61
N LEU A 193 -1.66 5.66 22.19
CA LEU A 193 -2.26 4.41 21.74
C LEU A 193 -1.54 3.86 20.49
N PHE A 194 -1.28 4.71 19.50
CA PHE A 194 -0.52 4.33 18.31
C PHE A 194 0.85 3.76 18.69
N SER A 195 1.61 4.50 19.52
CA SER A 195 2.94 4.07 19.97
C SER A 195 2.89 2.73 20.69
N LYS A 196 1.88 2.52 21.54
CA LYS A 196 1.66 1.26 22.24
C LYS A 196 1.40 0.09 21.29
N TYR A 197 0.58 0.29 20.25
CA TYR A 197 0.23 -0.77 19.30
C TYR A 197 1.38 -1.11 18.34
N ILE A 198 2.15 -0.11 17.91
CA ILE A 198 3.30 -0.35 17.02
C ILE A 198 4.50 -0.95 17.77
N SER A 199 4.57 -0.81 19.10
CA SER A 199 5.70 -1.33 19.91
C SER A 199 5.54 -2.81 20.33
N ILE A 200 4.46 -3.48 19.94
CA ILE A 200 4.22 -4.89 20.21
C ILE A 200 4.97 -5.76 19.19
#